data_fbe98effcc734a20692ae9145974368b
#
_entry.id   fbe98effcc734a20692ae9145974368b
#
_cell.length_a   1.000
_cell.length_b   1.000
_cell.length_c   1.000
_cell.angle_alpha   90.00
_cell.angle_beta   90.00
_cell.angle_gamma   90.00
#
_symmetry.space_group_name_H-M   'P 1'
#
loop_
_entity.id
_entity.type
_entity.pdbx_description
1 polymer ?
#
loop_
_entity_poly.entity_id
_entity_poly.type
_entity_poly.pdbx_seq_one_letter_code
_entity_poly.pdbx_strand_id
1 'polypeptide(L)'
;MHILTQNNPIREEQKTANWLEILADAVSDPKELLHILELPIEKFEKSIAARQLFPLRVPRPFIEKMEKGNPKDPLFLQVMSLEQEFIVAEGFDKDPLEEQNTAAPNILHKYHNRLLLMVKGGCAVNCRYCFRRHFPYHKNKGNKANWQQALNYIAQNPQIEEVILSGGDPLMAKDHELDWLIKRLENIPHLSRLRIHTRLPVVIPQRITDEFCQILADSRLQTLLVTHINHANEIDDMLSAAMAKLRNVGVTLLNQSVLLKNINDDAHILKKLSEKLFRIGILP
;
A
#
# COMPACT_ATOMS: atom_id res chain seq x y z
N MET A 1 6.72 39.49 46.95
CA MET A 1 6.81 39.24 45.51
C MET A 1 7.15 37.76 45.32
N HIS A 2 6.12 36.88 45.30
CA HIS A 2 6.27 35.44 45.17
C HIS A 2 6.14 35.06 43.72
N ILE A 3 7.22 34.58 43.12
CA ILE A 3 7.24 34.02 41.78
C ILE A 3 6.79 32.56 41.92
N LEU A 4 5.58 32.28 41.43
CA LEU A 4 5.06 30.93 41.28
C LEU A 4 5.71 30.33 40.05
N THR A 5 6.64 29.41 40.24
CA THR A 5 7.14 28.51 39.19
C THR A 5 6.04 27.52 38.85
N GLN A 6 5.39 27.70 37.67
CA GLN A 6 4.52 26.68 37.11
C GLN A 6 5.38 25.53 36.59
N ASN A 7 5.31 24.39 37.26
CA ASN A 7 5.79 23.11 36.74
C ASN A 7 4.90 22.71 35.58
N ASN A 8 5.42 22.83 34.38
CA ASN A 8 4.83 22.23 33.19
C ASN A 8 5.02 20.71 33.28
N PRO A 9 3.97 19.89 33.29
CA PRO A 9 4.14 18.44 33.24
C PRO A 9 4.78 18.08 31.89
N ILE A 10 5.94 17.42 31.99
CA ILE A 10 6.60 16.77 30.86
C ILE A 10 5.54 15.84 30.22
N ARG A 11 5.09 16.17 29.01
CA ARG A 11 4.30 15.22 28.19
C ARG A 11 5.20 14.01 28.02
N GLU A 12 4.79 12.87 28.61
CA GLU A 12 5.33 11.56 28.24
C GLU A 12 5.20 11.45 26.71
N GLU A 13 6.32 11.42 26.01
CA GLU A 13 6.37 11.04 24.60
C GLU A 13 5.78 9.62 24.54
N GLN A 14 4.53 9.51 24.12
CA GLN A 14 3.94 8.24 23.76
C GLN A 14 4.84 7.65 22.66
N LYS A 15 5.59 6.62 23.03
CA LYS A 15 6.42 5.85 22.11
C LYS A 15 5.51 5.33 21.01
N THR A 16 5.45 6.05 19.88
CA THR A 16 4.67 5.61 18.72
C THR A 16 5.21 4.26 18.29
N ALA A 17 4.35 3.25 18.29
CA ALA A 17 4.73 1.90 17.90
C ALA A 17 5.40 1.91 16.51
N ASN A 18 6.51 1.19 16.39
CA ASN A 18 7.21 1.03 15.11
C ASN A 18 6.28 0.34 14.11
N TRP A 19 6.29 0.76 12.84
CA TRP A 19 5.44 0.18 11.80
C TRP A 19 5.61 -1.35 11.65
N LEU A 20 6.77 -1.91 11.97
CA LEU A 20 7.00 -3.36 11.98
C LEU A 20 6.25 -4.08 13.10
N GLU A 21 6.11 -3.45 14.27
CA GLU A 21 5.33 -3.97 15.41
C GLU A 21 3.84 -3.97 15.05
N ILE A 22 3.36 -2.87 14.46
CA ILE A 22 1.97 -2.76 13.97
C ILE A 22 1.69 -3.82 12.88
N LEU A 23 2.65 -4.03 11.98
CA LEU A 23 2.55 -5.04 10.94
C LEU A 23 2.52 -6.47 11.50
N ALA A 24 3.28 -6.74 12.56
CA ALA A 24 3.32 -8.04 13.23
C ALA A 24 2.01 -8.34 13.98
N ASP A 25 1.34 -7.32 14.50
CA ASP A 25 0.06 -7.39 15.22
C ASP A 25 -1.18 -7.32 14.28
N ALA A 26 -0.98 -7.45 12.97
CA ALA A 26 -2.08 -7.43 12.00
C ALA A 26 -3.01 -8.65 12.19
N VAL A 27 -4.31 -8.38 12.22
CA VAL A 27 -5.35 -9.41 12.35
C VAL A 27 -5.35 -10.31 11.11
N SER A 28 -5.28 -11.62 11.33
CA SER A 28 -5.27 -12.66 10.29
C SER A 28 -6.40 -13.68 10.43
N ASP A 29 -7.11 -13.68 11.57
CA ASP A 29 -8.28 -14.52 11.77
C ASP A 29 -9.56 -13.72 11.48
N PRO A 30 -10.40 -14.14 10.52
CA PRO A 30 -11.68 -13.50 10.26
C PRO A 30 -12.61 -13.44 11.47
N LYS A 31 -12.54 -14.42 12.37
CA LYS A 31 -13.38 -14.41 13.58
C LYS A 31 -12.96 -13.30 14.55
N GLU A 32 -11.64 -13.06 14.68
CA GLU A 32 -11.11 -11.94 15.45
C GLU A 32 -11.58 -10.60 14.85
N LEU A 33 -11.48 -10.43 13.52
CA LEU A 33 -11.95 -9.22 12.83
C LEU A 33 -13.44 -8.98 13.09
N LEU A 34 -14.29 -10.01 12.95
CA LEU A 34 -15.71 -9.91 13.20
C LEU A 34 -16.02 -9.55 14.66
N HIS A 35 -15.27 -10.13 15.61
CA HIS A 35 -15.42 -9.82 17.04
C HIS A 35 -15.07 -8.35 17.33
N ILE A 36 -13.94 -7.85 16.82
CA ILE A 36 -13.53 -6.44 16.97
C ILE A 36 -14.59 -5.48 16.42
N LEU A 37 -15.20 -5.86 15.29
CA LEU A 37 -16.24 -5.04 14.63
C LEU A 37 -17.66 -5.30 15.16
N GLU A 38 -17.82 -6.11 16.20
CA GLU A 38 -19.14 -6.43 16.81
C GLU A 38 -20.14 -6.99 15.78
N LEU A 39 -19.63 -7.80 14.83
CA LEU A 39 -20.43 -8.44 13.79
C LEU A 39 -20.74 -9.91 14.15
N PRO A 40 -21.98 -10.40 13.91
CA PRO A 40 -22.38 -11.76 14.26
C PRO A 40 -21.67 -12.79 13.35
N ILE A 41 -20.86 -13.67 13.95
CA ILE A 41 -20.03 -14.66 13.23
C ILE A 41 -20.90 -15.60 12.37
N GLU A 42 -22.07 -15.95 12.84
CA GLU A 42 -23.01 -16.89 12.20
C GLU A 42 -23.44 -16.42 10.80
N LYS A 43 -23.47 -15.10 10.58
CA LYS A 43 -23.80 -14.52 9.26
C LYS A 43 -22.66 -14.59 8.26
N PHE A 44 -21.45 -14.94 8.70
CA PHE A 44 -20.24 -14.92 7.87
C PHE A 44 -19.55 -16.30 7.74
N GLU A 45 -20.18 -17.39 8.13
CA GLU A 45 -19.57 -18.73 8.09
C GLU A 45 -19.00 -19.09 6.70
N LYS A 46 -19.78 -18.88 5.65
CA LYS A 46 -19.32 -19.11 4.27
C LYS A 46 -18.21 -18.14 3.85
N SER A 47 -18.27 -16.89 4.30
CA SER A 47 -17.24 -15.88 4.06
C SER A 47 -15.94 -16.22 4.78
N ILE A 48 -16.02 -16.78 5.98
CA ILE A 48 -14.86 -17.30 6.73
C ILE A 48 -14.21 -18.45 5.94
N ALA A 49 -15.00 -19.36 5.35
CA ALA A 49 -14.49 -20.45 4.53
C ALA A 49 -13.77 -19.91 3.26
N ALA A 50 -14.21 -18.79 2.67
CA ALA A 50 -13.59 -18.18 1.51
C ALA A 50 -12.17 -17.64 1.77
N ARG A 51 -11.75 -17.48 3.03
CA ARG A 51 -10.36 -17.19 3.41
C ARG A 51 -9.34 -18.21 2.85
N GLN A 52 -9.77 -19.45 2.57
CA GLN A 52 -8.89 -20.46 1.95
C GLN A 52 -8.43 -20.06 0.55
N LEU A 53 -9.22 -19.25 -0.15
CA LEU A 53 -8.88 -18.73 -1.48
C LEU A 53 -7.92 -17.54 -1.40
N PHE A 54 -8.03 -16.73 -0.35
CA PHE A 54 -7.18 -15.58 -0.12
C PHE A 54 -7.11 -15.25 1.38
N PRO A 55 -5.93 -15.35 2.02
CA PRO A 55 -5.81 -15.19 3.47
C PRO A 55 -6.12 -13.76 3.90
N LEU A 56 -6.77 -13.62 5.05
CA LEU A 56 -6.98 -12.32 5.68
C LEU A 56 -5.66 -11.78 6.24
N ARG A 57 -5.41 -10.49 6.06
CA ARG A 57 -4.42 -9.71 6.79
C ARG A 57 -4.85 -8.26 6.83
N VAL A 58 -5.09 -7.71 8.03
CA VAL A 58 -5.57 -6.35 8.21
C VAL A 58 -4.89 -5.71 9.42
N PRO A 59 -4.11 -4.63 9.26
CA PRO A 59 -3.52 -3.89 10.37
C PRO A 59 -4.59 -3.24 11.25
N ARG A 60 -4.36 -3.21 12.57
CA ARG A 60 -5.32 -2.65 13.54
C ARG A 60 -5.66 -1.17 13.28
N PRO A 61 -4.70 -0.27 12.91
CA PRO A 61 -5.06 1.11 12.60
C PRO A 61 -6.04 1.25 11.43
N PHE A 62 -6.08 0.28 10.52
CA PHE A 62 -7.07 0.27 9.45
C PHE A 62 -8.43 -0.25 9.92
N ILE A 63 -8.45 -1.21 10.86
CA ILE A 63 -9.70 -1.71 11.49
C ILE A 63 -10.37 -0.60 12.31
N GLU A 64 -9.60 0.22 13.01
CA GLU A 64 -10.09 1.35 13.81
C GLU A 64 -10.89 2.39 13.00
N LYS A 65 -10.68 2.44 11.67
CA LYS A 65 -11.43 3.30 10.74
C LYS A 65 -12.77 2.70 10.30
N MET A 66 -13.04 1.42 10.62
CA MET A 66 -14.25 0.72 10.23
C MET A 66 -15.39 0.97 11.24
N GLU A 67 -16.60 1.06 10.76
CA GLU A 67 -17.79 1.25 11.57
C GLU A 67 -18.21 -0.07 12.22
N LYS A 68 -18.22 -0.12 13.57
CA LYS A 68 -18.68 -1.28 14.33
C LYS A 68 -20.15 -1.56 14.10
N GLY A 69 -20.55 -2.84 14.07
CA GLY A 69 -21.91 -3.28 13.83
C GLY A 69 -22.40 -3.11 12.38
N ASN A 70 -21.59 -2.52 11.48
CA ASN A 70 -21.97 -2.28 10.10
C ASN A 70 -21.34 -3.32 9.12
N PRO A 71 -22.10 -4.37 8.70
CA PRO A 71 -21.60 -5.37 7.74
C PRO A 71 -21.41 -4.82 6.31
N LYS A 72 -21.86 -3.58 6.05
CA LYS A 72 -21.72 -2.89 4.77
C LYS A 72 -20.66 -1.78 4.83
N ASP A 73 -19.84 -1.73 5.90
CA ASP A 73 -18.77 -0.76 5.98
C ASP A 73 -17.83 -0.86 4.76
N PRO A 74 -17.54 0.23 4.05
CA PRO A 74 -16.77 0.21 2.81
C PRO A 74 -15.31 -0.25 2.99
N LEU A 75 -14.72 -0.13 4.18
CA LEU A 75 -13.37 -0.59 4.46
C LEU A 75 -13.37 -2.09 4.78
N PHE A 76 -14.33 -2.55 5.58
CA PHE A 76 -14.55 -3.97 5.86
C PHE A 76 -14.74 -4.78 4.57
N LEU A 77 -15.60 -4.29 3.66
CA LEU A 77 -15.87 -4.93 2.36
C LEU A 77 -14.64 -5.01 1.43
N GLN A 78 -13.60 -4.23 1.68
CA GLN A 78 -12.36 -4.27 0.91
C GLN A 78 -11.39 -5.37 1.37
N VAL A 79 -11.56 -5.91 2.56
CA VAL A 79 -10.61 -6.87 3.16
C VAL A 79 -11.24 -8.22 3.52
N MET A 80 -12.51 -8.25 3.89
CA MET A 80 -13.20 -9.49 4.23
C MET A 80 -13.57 -10.26 2.97
N SER A 81 -13.07 -11.49 2.80
CA SER A 81 -13.50 -12.38 1.74
C SER A 81 -14.98 -12.72 1.93
N LEU A 82 -15.74 -12.78 0.84
CA LEU A 82 -17.17 -13.07 0.85
C LEU A 82 -17.45 -14.39 0.12
N GLU A 83 -18.62 -14.99 0.39
CA GLU A 83 -19.06 -16.24 -0.28
C GLU A 83 -19.09 -16.14 -1.80
N GLN A 84 -19.31 -14.94 -2.35
CA GLN A 84 -19.29 -14.68 -3.80
C GLN A 84 -17.93 -14.99 -4.45
N GLU A 85 -16.85 -15.10 -3.69
CA GLU A 85 -15.53 -15.47 -4.19
C GLU A 85 -15.44 -16.92 -4.71
N PHE A 86 -16.41 -17.77 -4.34
CA PHE A 86 -16.54 -19.13 -4.85
C PHE A 86 -17.24 -19.19 -6.22
N ILE A 87 -17.86 -18.10 -6.67
CA ILE A 87 -18.58 -18.07 -7.95
C ILE A 87 -17.55 -17.98 -9.08
N VAL A 88 -17.55 -18.99 -9.95
CA VAL A 88 -16.79 -18.93 -11.20
C VAL A 88 -17.60 -18.13 -12.21
N ALA A 89 -17.06 -17.01 -12.68
CA ALA A 89 -17.70 -16.16 -13.68
C ALA A 89 -17.02 -16.37 -15.04
N GLU A 90 -17.83 -16.58 -16.08
CA GLU A 90 -17.35 -16.69 -17.45
C GLU A 90 -16.70 -15.37 -17.90
N GLY A 91 -15.59 -15.45 -18.64
CA GLY A 91 -14.84 -14.28 -19.10
C GLY A 91 -13.88 -13.68 -18.09
N PHE A 92 -13.74 -14.27 -16.89
CA PHE A 92 -12.75 -13.87 -15.88
C PHE A 92 -11.70 -14.97 -15.73
N ASP A 93 -10.41 -14.57 -15.70
CA ASP A 93 -9.28 -15.47 -15.50
C ASP A 93 -8.43 -15.10 -14.27
N LYS A 94 -7.39 -15.91 -14.02
CA LYS A 94 -6.48 -15.72 -12.86
C LYS A 94 -5.33 -14.77 -13.15
N ASP A 95 -5.13 -14.34 -14.39
CA ASP A 95 -4.07 -13.42 -14.82
C ASP A 95 -4.62 -12.35 -15.78
N PRO A 96 -5.56 -11.51 -15.32
CA PRO A 96 -6.29 -10.56 -16.17
C PRO A 96 -5.41 -9.51 -16.85
N LEU A 97 -4.15 -9.40 -16.44
CA LEU A 97 -3.18 -8.47 -17.01
C LEU A 97 -2.01 -9.18 -17.71
N GLU A 98 -2.03 -10.51 -17.84
CA GLU A 98 -0.94 -11.29 -18.46
C GLU A 98 0.44 -10.97 -17.86
N GLU A 99 0.50 -10.93 -16.51
CA GLU A 99 1.72 -10.59 -15.77
C GLU A 99 2.55 -11.81 -15.32
N GLN A 100 2.07 -13.03 -15.56
CA GLN A 100 2.78 -14.24 -15.14
C GLN A 100 4.03 -14.51 -15.99
N ASN A 101 4.11 -13.96 -17.21
CA ASN A 101 5.29 -14.02 -18.07
C ASN A 101 6.11 -12.73 -17.90
N THR A 102 7.25 -12.84 -17.22
CA THR A 102 8.14 -11.69 -16.93
C THR A 102 9.29 -11.63 -17.94
N ALA A 103 9.69 -10.42 -18.36
CA ALA A 103 10.81 -10.20 -19.28
C ALA A 103 12.17 -10.57 -18.66
N ALA A 104 12.27 -10.43 -17.33
CA ALA A 104 13.39 -10.86 -16.50
C ALA A 104 12.87 -11.05 -15.07
N PRO A 105 13.58 -11.74 -14.17
CA PRO A 105 13.15 -11.89 -12.77
C PRO A 105 12.79 -10.54 -12.14
N ASN A 106 11.64 -10.46 -11.50
CA ASN A 106 11.09 -9.25 -10.86
C ASN A 106 10.76 -8.07 -11.80
N ILE A 107 10.76 -8.23 -13.12
CA ILE A 107 10.48 -7.17 -14.09
C ILE A 107 9.23 -7.46 -14.90
N LEU A 108 8.30 -6.50 -14.92
CA LEU A 108 7.21 -6.43 -15.89
C LEU A 108 7.48 -5.24 -16.82
N HIS A 109 7.82 -5.51 -18.09
CA HIS A 109 8.16 -4.49 -19.08
C HIS A 109 7.17 -4.56 -20.25
N LYS A 110 6.08 -3.77 -20.13
CA LYS A 110 4.99 -3.71 -21.12
C LYS A 110 4.98 -2.41 -21.93
N TYR A 111 5.66 -1.37 -21.45
CA TYR A 111 5.68 -0.04 -22.05
C TYR A 111 7.09 0.33 -22.47
N HIS A 112 7.25 1.03 -23.58
CA HIS A 112 8.54 1.38 -24.16
C HIS A 112 9.50 2.11 -23.18
N ASN A 113 9.00 3.12 -22.45
CA ASN A 113 9.83 4.02 -21.64
C ASN A 113 9.73 3.80 -20.14
N ARG A 114 9.04 2.77 -19.67
CA ARG A 114 8.88 2.47 -18.24
C ARG A 114 8.69 0.99 -17.98
N LEU A 115 9.16 0.55 -16.84
CA LEU A 115 8.93 -0.81 -16.36
C LEU A 115 8.49 -0.83 -14.90
N LEU A 116 7.92 -1.96 -14.50
CA LEU A 116 7.56 -2.23 -13.12
C LEU A 116 8.57 -3.21 -12.52
N LEU A 117 9.12 -2.83 -11.36
CA LEU A 117 10.05 -3.64 -10.57
C LEU A 117 9.32 -4.19 -9.34
N MET A 118 9.27 -5.51 -9.24
CA MET A 118 8.71 -6.24 -8.09
C MET A 118 9.69 -6.21 -6.92
N VAL A 119 9.42 -5.36 -5.92
CA VAL A 119 10.33 -5.14 -4.77
C VAL A 119 10.13 -6.18 -3.68
N LYS A 120 8.89 -6.46 -3.32
CA LYS A 120 8.49 -7.46 -2.30
C LYS A 120 7.26 -8.24 -2.77
N GLY A 121 7.13 -9.50 -2.33
CA GLY A 121 5.97 -10.34 -2.65
C GLY A 121 4.84 -10.28 -1.63
N GLY A 122 5.07 -9.67 -0.45
CA GLY A 122 4.06 -9.53 0.61
C GLY A 122 3.42 -8.16 0.64
N CYS A 123 2.24 -8.08 1.30
CA CYS A 123 1.53 -6.83 1.59
C CYS A 123 1.26 -6.70 3.09
N ALA A 124 1.07 -5.46 3.57
CA ALA A 124 0.60 -5.22 4.93
C ALA A 124 -0.89 -5.53 5.09
N VAL A 125 -1.67 -5.37 4.02
CA VAL A 125 -3.09 -5.69 3.95
C VAL A 125 -3.37 -6.55 2.73
N ASN A 126 -4.23 -7.55 2.86
CA ASN A 126 -4.68 -8.37 1.75
C ASN A 126 -6.02 -7.84 1.24
N CYS A 127 -5.95 -7.10 0.13
CA CYS A 127 -7.13 -6.51 -0.50
C CYS A 127 -7.94 -7.59 -1.22
N ARG A 128 -9.23 -7.71 -0.91
CA ARG A 128 -10.13 -8.68 -1.54
C ARG A 128 -10.14 -8.59 -3.07
N TYR A 129 -10.02 -7.40 -3.62
CA TYR A 129 -10.00 -7.12 -5.06
C TYR A 129 -8.61 -7.21 -5.70
N CYS A 130 -7.62 -7.80 -5.03
CA CYS A 130 -6.25 -7.87 -5.54
C CYS A 130 -6.19 -8.72 -6.82
N PHE A 131 -5.89 -8.09 -7.97
CA PHE A 131 -5.74 -8.79 -9.24
C PHE A 131 -4.48 -9.66 -9.30
N ARG A 132 -3.49 -9.39 -8.45
CA ARG A 132 -2.26 -10.19 -8.30
C ARG A 132 -2.36 -11.28 -7.24
N ARG A 133 -3.55 -11.67 -6.76
CA ARG A 133 -3.72 -12.72 -5.75
C ARG A 133 -3.17 -14.08 -6.20
N HIS A 134 -3.09 -14.32 -7.50
CA HIS A 134 -2.57 -15.54 -8.12
C HIS A 134 -1.18 -15.36 -8.76
N PHE A 135 -0.54 -14.20 -8.57
CA PHE A 135 0.79 -13.93 -9.10
C PHE A 135 1.85 -14.83 -8.45
N PRO A 136 2.78 -15.42 -9.23
CA PRO A 136 3.78 -16.36 -8.72
C PRO A 136 4.93 -15.66 -7.98
N TYR A 137 4.66 -15.03 -6.83
CA TYR A 137 5.65 -14.32 -6.01
C TYR A 137 6.82 -15.19 -5.56
N HIS A 138 6.64 -16.53 -5.46
CA HIS A 138 7.71 -17.44 -5.12
C HIS A 138 8.83 -17.47 -6.16
N LYS A 139 8.52 -17.21 -7.44
CA LYS A 139 9.47 -17.07 -8.54
C LYS A 139 10.08 -15.67 -8.61
N ASN A 140 9.40 -14.66 -8.08
CA ASN A 140 9.77 -13.25 -8.12
C ASN A 140 10.13 -12.74 -6.71
N LYS A 141 11.09 -13.38 -6.06
CA LYS A 141 11.52 -13.01 -4.71
C LYS A 141 12.23 -11.67 -4.71
N GLY A 142 11.73 -10.71 -3.93
CA GLY A 142 12.34 -9.40 -3.73
C GLY A 142 13.59 -9.48 -2.83
N ASN A 143 14.74 -9.75 -3.41
CA ASN A 143 16.03 -9.76 -2.74
C ASN A 143 17.09 -9.02 -3.56
N LYS A 144 18.23 -8.67 -2.94
CA LYS A 144 19.28 -7.90 -3.58
C LYS A 144 19.84 -8.57 -4.85
N ALA A 145 19.91 -9.91 -4.91
CA ALA A 145 20.43 -10.63 -6.08
C ALA A 145 19.50 -10.45 -7.29
N ASN A 146 18.19 -10.62 -7.10
CA ASN A 146 17.20 -10.41 -8.16
C ASN A 146 17.10 -8.93 -8.55
N TRP A 147 17.21 -8.01 -7.58
CA TRP A 147 17.25 -6.58 -7.89
C TRP A 147 18.48 -6.21 -8.70
N GLN A 148 19.65 -6.84 -8.46
CA GLN A 148 20.84 -6.59 -9.27
C GLN A 148 20.64 -7.03 -10.74
N GLN A 149 19.95 -8.15 -10.97
CA GLN A 149 19.60 -8.57 -12.34
C GLN A 149 18.67 -7.57 -13.01
N ALA A 150 17.68 -7.05 -12.27
CA ALA A 150 16.78 -6.02 -12.76
C ALA A 150 17.50 -4.71 -13.08
N LEU A 151 18.43 -4.27 -12.24
CA LEU A 151 19.28 -3.09 -12.48
C LEU A 151 20.12 -3.24 -13.73
N ASN A 152 20.71 -4.41 -13.97
CA ASN A 152 21.49 -4.70 -15.18
C ASN A 152 20.60 -4.64 -16.43
N TYR A 153 19.37 -5.19 -16.36
CA TYR A 153 18.41 -5.10 -17.45
C TYR A 153 18.06 -3.63 -17.76
N ILE A 154 17.76 -2.83 -16.72
CA ILE A 154 17.43 -1.41 -16.88
C ILE A 154 18.62 -0.66 -17.55
N ALA A 155 19.84 -0.88 -17.07
CA ALA A 155 21.05 -0.23 -17.60
C ALA A 155 21.30 -0.55 -19.08
N GLN A 156 20.92 -1.75 -19.54
CA GLN A 156 21.05 -2.18 -20.94
C GLN A 156 19.92 -1.66 -21.85
N ASN A 157 18.89 -1.02 -21.30
CA ASN A 157 17.72 -0.54 -22.03
C ASN A 157 17.56 0.98 -21.88
N PRO A 158 18.31 1.80 -22.62
CA PRO A 158 18.37 3.25 -22.44
C PRO A 158 17.05 4.00 -22.75
N GLN A 159 16.10 3.35 -23.42
CA GLN A 159 14.76 3.89 -23.62
C GLN A 159 13.91 3.95 -22.34
N ILE A 160 14.32 3.24 -21.26
CA ILE A 160 13.60 3.24 -19.99
C ILE A 160 13.99 4.48 -19.19
N GLU A 161 13.06 5.39 -19.01
CA GLU A 161 13.23 6.64 -18.25
C GLU A 161 12.61 6.59 -16.86
N GLU A 162 11.70 5.63 -16.63
CA GLU A 162 10.93 5.52 -15.40
C GLU A 162 10.92 4.10 -14.85
N VAL A 163 11.17 3.95 -13.55
CA VAL A 163 10.99 2.69 -12.81
C VAL A 163 9.84 2.83 -11.83
N ILE A 164 8.90 1.88 -11.89
CA ILE A 164 7.75 1.79 -10.99
C ILE A 164 8.04 0.69 -9.96
N LEU A 165 8.27 1.06 -8.70
CA LEU A 165 8.37 0.09 -7.61
C LEU A 165 6.96 -0.40 -7.25
N SER A 166 6.80 -1.73 -7.25
CA SER A 166 5.53 -2.39 -6.98
C SER A 166 5.77 -3.82 -6.43
N GLY A 167 4.83 -4.74 -6.67
CA GLY A 167 4.93 -6.14 -6.25
C GLY A 167 3.69 -6.56 -5.49
N GLY A 168 3.86 -7.12 -4.30
CA GLY A 168 2.84 -7.07 -3.27
C GLY A 168 2.70 -5.61 -2.85
N ASP A 169 3.56 -5.16 -1.95
CA ASP A 169 3.71 -3.72 -1.66
C ASP A 169 5.20 -3.40 -1.52
N PRO A 170 5.76 -2.44 -2.28
CA PRO A 170 7.19 -2.13 -2.26
C PRO A 170 7.66 -1.57 -0.92
N LEU A 171 6.79 -0.88 -0.16
CA LEU A 171 7.14 -0.33 1.14
C LEU A 171 7.19 -1.38 2.26
N MET A 172 6.93 -2.66 1.97
CA MET A 172 7.31 -3.79 2.82
C MET A 172 8.83 -3.97 2.91
N ALA A 173 9.60 -3.39 2.01
CA ALA A 173 11.05 -3.29 2.14
C ALA A 173 11.40 -2.26 3.24
N LYS A 174 12.43 -2.56 4.04
CA LYS A 174 12.94 -1.66 5.07
C LYS A 174 13.67 -0.47 4.44
N ASP A 175 13.83 0.62 5.17
CA ASP A 175 14.41 1.86 4.64
C ASP A 175 15.82 1.64 4.08
N HIS A 176 16.69 0.92 4.78
CA HIS A 176 18.03 0.58 4.29
C HIS A 176 18.05 -0.31 3.02
N GLU A 177 16.98 -1.09 2.78
CA GLU A 177 16.84 -1.88 1.55
C GLU A 177 16.42 -0.98 0.38
N LEU A 178 15.51 -0.03 0.64
CA LEU A 178 15.07 0.96 -0.35
C LEU A 178 16.21 1.93 -0.69
N ASP A 179 16.96 2.41 0.28
CA ASP A 179 18.15 3.24 0.09
C ASP A 179 19.14 2.55 -0.85
N TRP A 180 19.45 1.27 -0.57
CA TRP A 180 20.33 0.48 -1.40
C TRP A 180 19.85 0.38 -2.86
N LEU A 181 18.54 0.19 -3.06
CA LEU A 181 17.95 0.05 -4.39
C LEU A 181 17.91 1.40 -5.12
N ILE A 182 17.44 2.45 -4.46
CA ILE A 182 17.29 3.80 -5.04
C ILE A 182 18.64 4.35 -5.46
N LYS A 183 19.68 4.25 -4.62
CA LYS A 183 21.04 4.68 -4.95
C LYS A 183 21.61 4.00 -6.19
N ARG A 184 21.23 2.75 -6.45
CA ARG A 184 21.66 2.03 -7.67
C ARG A 184 20.87 2.42 -8.90
N LEU A 185 19.59 2.69 -8.75
CA LEU A 185 18.78 3.25 -9.84
C LEU A 185 19.29 4.63 -10.25
N GLU A 186 19.70 5.46 -9.29
CA GLU A 186 20.28 6.78 -9.53
C GLU A 186 21.57 6.74 -10.36
N ASN A 187 22.37 5.68 -10.23
CA ASN A 187 23.59 5.50 -11.00
C ASN A 187 23.34 5.12 -12.47
N ILE A 188 22.09 4.91 -12.87
CA ILE A 188 21.70 4.65 -14.27
C ILE A 188 21.36 5.99 -14.93
N PRO A 189 22.21 6.52 -15.86
CA PRO A 189 22.13 7.91 -16.31
C PRO A 189 20.81 8.29 -16.99
N HIS A 190 20.19 7.37 -17.73
CA HIS A 190 18.97 7.63 -18.50
C HIS A 190 17.71 7.58 -17.64
N LEU A 191 17.77 7.08 -16.40
CA LEU A 191 16.64 7.15 -15.49
C LEU A 191 16.43 8.57 -14.97
N SER A 192 15.20 9.06 -15.06
CA SER A 192 14.77 10.38 -14.60
C SER A 192 13.68 10.33 -13.53
N ARG A 193 12.90 9.25 -13.49
CA ARG A 193 11.73 9.13 -12.61
C ARG A 193 11.70 7.83 -11.81
N LEU A 194 11.29 7.96 -10.56
CA LEU A 194 10.97 6.86 -9.65
C LEU A 194 9.52 6.98 -9.22
N ARG A 195 8.72 5.95 -9.48
CA ARG A 195 7.34 5.89 -9.01
C ARG A 195 7.16 4.74 -8.03
N ILE A 196 6.45 4.97 -6.95
CA ILE A 196 6.19 3.98 -5.88
C ILE A 196 4.69 3.76 -5.79
N HIS A 197 4.21 2.57 -6.10
CA HIS A 197 2.81 2.18 -5.96
C HIS A 197 2.62 1.42 -4.65
N THR A 198 1.88 2.00 -3.71
CA THR A 198 1.76 1.44 -2.36
C THR A 198 0.39 1.70 -1.73
N ARG A 199 -0.08 0.76 -0.92
CA ARG A 199 -1.20 0.95 -0.01
C ARG A 199 -0.76 0.98 1.45
N LEU A 200 0.50 0.64 1.72
CA LEU A 200 0.98 0.46 3.09
C LEU A 200 0.78 1.70 3.96
N PRO A 201 1.08 2.95 3.53
CA PRO A 201 0.85 4.14 4.35
C PRO A 201 -0.62 4.40 4.67
N VAL A 202 -1.54 3.91 3.84
CA VAL A 202 -2.99 4.06 4.07
C VAL A 202 -3.45 3.21 5.26
N VAL A 203 -2.84 2.03 5.43
CA VAL A 203 -3.20 1.08 6.49
C VAL A 203 -2.26 1.14 7.70
N ILE A 204 -1.02 1.63 7.51
CA ILE A 204 -0.01 1.88 8.55
C ILE A 204 0.71 3.19 8.22
N PRO A 205 0.17 4.38 8.57
CA PRO A 205 0.80 5.68 8.27
C PRO A 205 2.21 5.83 8.83
N GLN A 206 2.53 5.15 9.94
CA GLN A 206 3.85 5.12 10.58
C GLN A 206 4.96 4.56 9.68
N ARG A 207 4.59 3.91 8.54
CA ARG A 207 5.57 3.47 7.53
C ARG A 207 6.30 4.64 6.88
N ILE A 208 5.73 5.82 6.87
CA ILE A 208 6.39 7.03 6.37
C ILE A 208 7.30 7.57 7.47
N THR A 209 8.47 6.95 7.57
CA THR A 209 9.54 7.31 8.50
C THR A 209 10.29 8.56 8.02
N ASP A 210 10.97 9.23 8.94
CA ASP A 210 11.82 10.38 8.56
C ASP A 210 13.02 9.90 7.72
N GLU A 211 13.55 8.69 7.99
CA GLU A 211 14.60 8.06 7.19
C GLU A 211 14.13 7.83 5.74
N PHE A 212 12.93 7.29 5.55
CA PHE A 212 12.35 7.11 4.21
C PHE A 212 12.16 8.45 3.48
N CYS A 213 11.66 9.46 4.17
CA CYS A 213 11.52 10.81 3.60
C CYS A 213 12.89 11.38 3.18
N GLN A 214 13.92 11.20 4.01
CA GLN A 214 15.28 11.67 3.67
C GLN A 214 15.87 10.95 2.45
N ILE A 215 15.68 9.63 2.34
CA ILE A 215 16.10 8.85 1.16
C ILE A 215 15.48 9.42 -0.13
N LEU A 216 14.21 9.81 -0.09
CA LEU A 216 13.53 10.39 -1.25
C LEU A 216 13.96 11.83 -1.53
N ALA A 217 14.23 12.62 -0.48
CA ALA A 217 14.73 13.99 -0.60
C ALA A 217 16.11 14.07 -1.24
N ASP A 218 16.98 13.11 -0.89
CA ASP A 218 18.36 13.05 -1.40
C ASP A 218 18.45 12.49 -2.82
N SER A 219 17.35 11.92 -3.34
CA SER A 219 17.34 11.29 -4.65
C SER A 219 17.35 12.32 -5.78
N ARG A 220 18.23 12.11 -6.79
CA ARG A 220 18.18 12.90 -8.02
C ARG A 220 16.98 12.57 -8.92
N LEU A 221 16.32 11.43 -8.69
CA LEU A 221 15.18 11.00 -9.50
C LEU A 221 13.94 11.78 -9.09
N GLN A 222 13.15 12.24 -10.06
CA GLN A 222 11.84 12.80 -9.78
C GLN A 222 10.94 11.71 -9.17
N THR A 223 10.58 11.87 -7.89
CA THR A 223 9.86 10.85 -7.14
C THR A 223 8.36 11.11 -7.12
N LEU A 224 7.59 10.08 -7.48
CA LEU A 224 6.13 10.05 -7.37
C LEU A 224 5.73 8.90 -6.45
N LEU A 225 4.77 9.14 -5.56
CA LEU A 225 4.14 8.09 -4.76
C LEU A 225 2.66 8.02 -5.10
N VAL A 226 2.22 6.84 -5.51
CA VAL A 226 0.82 6.55 -5.87
C VAL A 226 0.21 5.74 -4.76
N THR A 227 -0.71 6.35 -4.03
CA THR A 227 -1.51 5.65 -3.00
C THR A 227 -2.63 4.84 -3.62
N HIS A 228 -3.10 3.81 -2.91
CA HIS A 228 -4.29 3.05 -3.28
C HIS A 228 -5.38 3.29 -2.23
N ILE A 229 -6.20 4.32 -2.46
CA ILE A 229 -7.31 4.72 -1.60
C ILE A 229 -8.59 4.64 -2.43
N ASN A 230 -9.58 3.89 -1.96
CA ASN A 230 -10.83 3.66 -2.67
C ASN A 230 -12.02 4.38 -2.02
N HIS A 231 -11.92 4.76 -0.75
CA HIS A 231 -13.01 5.40 -0.02
C HIS A 231 -12.52 6.53 0.89
N ALA A 232 -13.31 7.57 1.03
CA ALA A 232 -12.99 8.75 1.85
C ALA A 232 -12.76 8.42 3.34
N ASN A 233 -13.31 7.31 3.86
CA ASN A 233 -13.13 6.86 5.25
C ASN A 233 -11.73 6.28 5.51
N GLU A 234 -10.95 5.98 4.48
CA GLU A 234 -9.54 5.56 4.62
C GLU A 234 -8.63 6.71 5.04
N ILE A 235 -9.10 7.97 4.85
CA ILE A 235 -8.32 9.19 5.07
C ILE A 235 -8.62 9.75 6.47
N ASP A 236 -7.60 9.73 7.34
CA ASP A 236 -7.60 10.29 8.70
C ASP A 236 -6.44 11.28 8.90
N ASP A 237 -6.32 11.83 10.10
CA ASP A 237 -5.28 12.81 10.43
C ASP A 237 -3.87 12.20 10.41
N MET A 238 -3.71 10.92 10.77
CA MET A 238 -2.42 10.24 10.74
C MET A 238 -1.91 10.05 9.30
N LEU A 239 -2.79 9.63 8.39
CA LEU A 239 -2.45 9.56 6.97
C LEU A 239 -2.16 10.96 6.41
N SER A 240 -2.94 11.96 6.79
CA SER A 240 -2.73 13.36 6.37
C SER A 240 -1.34 13.85 6.78
N ALA A 241 -0.92 13.61 8.03
CA ALA A 241 0.40 13.94 8.53
C ALA A 241 1.53 13.20 7.78
N ALA A 242 1.34 11.91 7.49
CA ALA A 242 2.30 11.12 6.72
C ALA A 242 2.46 11.66 5.28
N MET A 243 1.36 12.02 4.62
CA MET A 243 1.39 12.60 3.28
C MET A 243 2.03 14.00 3.28
N ALA A 244 1.84 14.79 4.34
CA ALA A 244 2.49 16.08 4.49
C ALA A 244 4.03 15.94 4.58
N LYS A 245 4.56 14.94 5.30
CA LYS A 245 6.00 14.65 5.33
C LYS A 245 6.57 14.43 3.93
N LEU A 246 5.90 13.59 3.11
CA LEU A 246 6.35 13.30 1.75
C LEU A 246 6.30 14.53 0.84
N ARG A 247 5.26 15.36 0.94
CA ARG A 247 5.17 16.62 0.18
C ARG A 247 6.28 17.60 0.54
N ASN A 248 6.58 17.70 1.84
CA ASN A 248 7.62 18.61 2.33
C ASN A 248 9.01 18.29 1.79
N VAL A 249 9.25 17.06 1.36
CA VAL A 249 10.48 16.62 0.72
C VAL A 249 10.36 16.54 -0.82
N GLY A 250 9.33 17.13 -1.41
CA GLY A 250 9.20 17.29 -2.87
C GLY A 250 8.60 16.08 -3.60
N VAL A 251 8.04 15.09 -2.90
CA VAL A 251 7.39 13.93 -3.54
C VAL A 251 6.03 14.34 -4.11
N THR A 252 5.80 14.02 -5.39
CA THR A 252 4.48 14.17 -6.02
C THR A 252 3.55 13.04 -5.58
N LEU A 253 2.39 13.39 -5.03
CA LEU A 253 1.42 12.42 -4.53
C LEU A 253 0.24 12.26 -5.49
N LEU A 254 0.00 11.02 -5.89
CA LEU A 254 -1.12 10.61 -6.75
C LEU A 254 -1.94 9.53 -6.05
N ASN A 255 -3.17 9.31 -6.51
CA ASN A 255 -3.99 8.19 -6.08
C ASN A 255 -4.45 7.33 -7.26
N GLN A 256 -4.55 6.04 -7.02
CA GLN A 256 -5.16 5.07 -7.92
C GLN A 256 -6.31 4.38 -7.18
N SER A 257 -7.54 4.64 -7.61
CA SER A 257 -8.74 3.98 -7.09
C SER A 257 -9.19 2.85 -8.01
N VAL A 258 -9.72 1.79 -7.40
CA VAL A 258 -10.45 0.74 -8.12
C VAL A 258 -11.94 1.00 -7.93
N LEU A 259 -12.73 0.98 -9.00
CA LEU A 259 -14.19 1.05 -8.90
C LEU A 259 -14.74 -0.27 -8.36
N LEU A 260 -15.31 -0.23 -7.18
CA LEU A 260 -15.77 -1.38 -6.41
C LEU A 260 -17.26 -1.26 -6.13
N LYS A 261 -18.02 -2.26 -6.58
CA LYS A 261 -19.48 -2.33 -6.35
C LYS A 261 -19.82 -2.28 -4.87
N ASN A 262 -20.78 -1.45 -4.50
CA ASN A 262 -21.24 -1.19 -3.12
C ASN A 262 -20.18 -0.55 -2.19
N ILE A 263 -19.08 -0.04 -2.73
CA ILE A 263 -18.02 0.63 -1.97
C ILE A 263 -17.85 2.07 -2.45
N ASN A 264 -17.60 2.26 -3.75
CA ASN A 264 -17.36 3.57 -4.32
C ASN A 264 -17.93 3.72 -5.75
N ASP A 265 -18.90 2.90 -6.14
CA ASP A 265 -19.60 2.96 -7.43
C ASP A 265 -20.73 4.01 -7.46
N ASP A 266 -20.62 5.05 -6.65
CA ASP A 266 -21.54 6.19 -6.56
C ASP A 266 -20.78 7.51 -6.76
N ALA A 267 -21.36 8.42 -7.54
CA ALA A 267 -20.72 9.70 -7.89
C ALA A 267 -20.47 10.60 -6.67
N HIS A 268 -21.36 10.59 -5.66
CA HIS A 268 -21.19 11.39 -4.44
C HIS A 268 -20.06 10.84 -3.57
N ILE A 269 -19.90 9.50 -3.52
CA ILE A 269 -18.79 8.85 -2.80
C ILE A 269 -17.47 9.19 -3.47
N LEU A 270 -17.38 9.10 -4.81
CA LEU A 270 -16.18 9.48 -5.56
C LEU A 270 -15.84 10.96 -5.45
N LYS A 271 -16.85 11.83 -5.49
CA LYS A 271 -16.66 13.26 -5.23
C LYS A 271 -16.05 13.50 -3.85
N LYS A 272 -16.65 12.92 -2.79
CA LYS A 272 -16.15 13.03 -1.42
C LYS A 272 -14.72 12.51 -1.27
N LEU A 273 -14.40 11.40 -1.95
CA LEU A 273 -13.04 10.87 -1.99
C LEU A 273 -12.07 11.85 -2.64
N SER A 274 -12.41 12.38 -3.83
CA SER A 274 -11.56 13.33 -4.57
C SER A 274 -11.31 14.61 -3.76
N GLU A 275 -12.35 15.16 -3.11
CA GLU A 275 -12.22 16.33 -2.25
C GLU A 275 -11.30 16.08 -1.04
N LYS A 276 -11.40 14.90 -0.39
CA LYS A 276 -10.51 14.54 0.72
C LYS A 276 -9.07 14.32 0.25
N LEU A 277 -8.86 13.61 -0.86
CA LEU A 277 -7.53 13.42 -1.45
C LEU A 277 -6.87 14.77 -1.74
N PHE A 278 -7.57 15.65 -2.44
CA PHE A 278 -7.04 16.97 -2.77
C PHE A 278 -6.69 17.79 -1.51
N ARG A 279 -7.53 17.73 -0.47
CA ARG A 279 -7.29 18.42 0.81
C ARG A 279 -6.00 18.01 1.49
N ILE A 280 -5.63 16.73 1.41
CA ILE A 280 -4.36 16.23 1.95
C ILE A 280 -3.20 16.26 0.95
N GLY A 281 -3.41 16.91 -0.22
CA GLY A 281 -2.40 17.14 -1.25
C GLY A 281 -2.08 15.95 -2.13
N ILE A 282 -3.02 15.03 -2.27
CA ILE A 282 -2.95 13.91 -3.22
C ILE A 282 -3.83 14.27 -4.43
N LEU A 283 -3.28 14.18 -5.64
CA LEU A 283 -4.05 14.29 -6.87
C LEU A 283 -4.83 12.98 -7.12
N PRO A 284 -6.16 13.07 -7.30
CA PRO A 284 -7.01 11.91 -7.55
C PRO A 284 -6.65 11.15 -8.82
#